data_e73e7402d2128b1901da6649101508f4
#
_entry.id   e73e7402d2128b1901da6649101508f4
#
_cell.length_a   1.000
_cell.length_b   1.000
_cell.length_c   1.000
_cell.angle_alpha   90.00
_cell.angle_beta   90.00
_cell.angle_gamma   90.00
#
_symmetry.space_group_name_H-M   'P 1'
#
loop_
_entity.id
_entity.type
_entity.pdbx_description
1 polymer ?
#
loop_
_entity_poly.entity_id
_entity_poly.type
_entity_poly.pdbx_seq_one_letter_code
_entity_poly.pdbx_strand_id
1 'polypeptide(L)' 'VWLGATHWEMSAPGAIRYLLRYRIEKAAGLLLSPEKKAGEIATICGFSDISYFTRRFREINGCTPLEYRKENM' A
#
# COMPACT_ATOMS: atom_id res chain seq x y z
N VAL A 1 -16.78 -5.03 11.87
CA VAL A 1 -16.27 -3.71 11.60
C VAL A 1 -15.90 -3.57 10.14
N TRP A 2 -15.12 -4.48 9.69
CA TRP A 2 -14.66 -4.42 8.33
C TRP A 2 -15.72 -4.74 7.33
N LEU A 3 -16.67 -5.57 7.69
CA LEU A 3 -17.78 -5.87 6.82
C LEU A 3 -18.59 -4.62 6.56
N GLY A 4 -18.81 -3.87 7.60
CA GLY A 4 -19.47 -2.59 7.47
C GLY A 4 -18.65 -1.64 6.62
N ALA A 5 -17.35 -1.68 6.81
CA ALA A 5 -16.45 -0.81 6.07
C ALA A 5 -16.50 -1.12 4.59
N THR A 6 -16.64 -2.38 4.23
CA THR A 6 -16.73 -2.75 2.83
C THR A 6 -17.92 -2.10 2.17
N HIS A 7 -19.04 -2.14 2.86
CA HIS A 7 -20.25 -1.49 2.35
C HIS A 7 -20.04 0.01 2.23
N TRP A 8 -19.38 0.59 3.20
CA TRP A 8 -19.04 1.99 3.18
C TRP A 8 -18.21 2.37 1.98
N GLU A 9 -17.23 1.55 1.66
CA GLU A 9 -16.35 1.83 0.55
C GLU A 9 -17.09 1.98 -0.76
N MET A 10 -18.13 1.22 -0.93
CA MET A 10 -18.92 1.28 -2.16
C MET A 10 -19.70 2.57 -2.28
N SER A 11 -20.10 3.14 -1.16
CA SER A 11 -20.89 4.35 -1.18
C SER A 11 -20.12 5.60 -0.77
N ALA A 12 -18.87 5.42 -0.33
CA ALA A 12 -18.05 6.55 0.14
C ALA A 12 -16.63 6.45 -0.41
N PRO A 13 -16.40 7.03 -1.58
CA PRO A 13 -15.06 6.95 -2.21
C PRO A 13 -13.93 7.43 -1.31
N GLY A 14 -14.19 8.33 -0.40
CA GLY A 14 -13.20 8.79 0.55
C GLY A 14 -12.71 7.69 1.47
N ALA A 15 -13.60 6.77 1.84
CA ALA A 15 -13.24 5.66 2.70
C ALA A 15 -12.31 4.70 1.97
N ILE A 16 -12.52 4.51 0.67
CA ILE A 16 -11.64 3.66 -0.12
C ILE A 16 -10.25 4.24 -0.18
N ARG A 17 -10.15 5.54 -0.36
CA ARG A 17 -8.86 6.22 -0.40
C ARG A 17 -8.14 6.10 0.93
N TYR A 18 -8.87 6.26 2.01
CA TYR A 18 -8.29 6.16 3.34
C TYR A 18 -7.71 4.76 3.58
N LEU A 19 -8.47 3.75 3.21
CA LEU A 19 -8.04 2.38 3.37
C LEU A 19 -6.81 2.07 2.53
N LEU A 20 -6.82 2.53 1.29
CA LEU A 20 -5.70 2.34 0.39
C LEU A 20 -4.45 3.01 0.93
N ARG A 21 -4.59 4.23 1.41
CA ARG A 21 -3.48 4.96 1.97
C ARG A 21 -2.91 4.26 3.20
N TYR A 22 -3.78 3.73 4.03
CA TYR A 22 -3.35 2.99 5.20
C TYR A 22 -2.50 1.77 4.80
N ARG A 23 -2.95 1.05 3.79
CA ARG A 23 -2.21 -0.10 3.30
C ARG A 23 -0.85 0.29 2.73
N ILE A 24 -0.81 1.39 2.01
CA ILE A 24 0.44 1.88 1.43
C ILE A 24 1.40 2.33 2.52
N GLU A 25 0.90 3.01 3.54
CA GLU A 25 1.75 3.46 4.65
C GLU A 25 2.33 2.27 5.41
N LYS A 26 1.53 1.23 5.58
CA LYS A 26 2.00 0.03 6.23
C LYS A 26 3.10 -0.64 5.39
N ALA A 27 2.90 -0.66 4.08
CA ALA A 27 3.90 -1.20 3.18
C ALA A 27 5.20 -0.40 3.25
N ALA A 28 5.09 0.91 3.35
CA ALA A 28 6.27 1.76 3.44
C ALA A 28 7.12 1.39 4.66
N GLY A 29 6.47 1.12 5.78
CA GLY A 29 7.19 0.67 6.96
C GLY A 29 7.87 -0.67 6.77
N LEU A 30 7.21 -1.59 6.08
CA LEU A 30 7.78 -2.91 5.83
C LEU A 30 8.95 -2.86 4.85
N LEU A 31 8.94 -1.88 3.95
CA LEU A 31 10.02 -1.73 2.98
C LEU A 31 11.35 -1.42 3.64
N LEU A 32 11.32 -0.92 4.86
CA LEU A 32 12.54 -0.62 5.60
C LEU A 32 13.22 -1.89 6.11
N SER A 33 12.55 -3.03 6.04
CA SER A 33 13.15 -4.32 6.37
C SER A 33 13.76 -4.91 5.12
N PRO A 34 15.08 -5.00 5.03
CA PRO A 34 15.74 -5.44 3.81
C PRO A 34 15.50 -6.91 3.45
N GLU A 35 15.05 -7.70 4.40
CA GLU A 35 14.83 -9.12 4.14
C GLU A 35 13.56 -9.41 3.35
N LYS A 36 12.66 -8.44 3.22
CA LYS A 36 11.41 -8.64 2.49
C LYS A 36 11.45 -7.94 1.15
N LYS A 37 10.99 -8.65 0.11
CA LYS A 37 10.92 -8.06 -1.22
C LYS A 37 9.62 -7.29 -1.39
N ALA A 38 9.64 -6.33 -2.31
CA ALA A 38 8.47 -5.50 -2.55
C ALA A 38 7.24 -6.33 -2.92
N GLY A 39 7.42 -7.40 -3.69
CA GLY A 39 6.31 -8.28 -4.04
C GLY A 39 5.68 -8.95 -2.83
N GLU A 40 6.53 -9.39 -1.89
CA GLU A 40 6.04 -9.99 -0.67
C GLU A 40 5.26 -8.98 0.16
N ILE A 41 5.79 -7.78 0.24
CA ILE A 41 5.17 -6.70 1.02
C ILE A 41 3.80 -6.36 0.43
N ALA A 42 3.71 -6.29 -0.89
CA ALA A 42 2.45 -6.02 -1.55
C ALA A 42 1.40 -7.07 -1.17
N THR A 43 1.80 -8.33 -1.19
CA THR A 43 0.90 -9.42 -0.83
C THR A 43 0.47 -9.33 0.64
N ILE A 44 1.41 -9.05 1.52
CA ILE A 44 1.12 -8.92 2.95
C ILE A 44 0.13 -7.80 3.20
N CYS A 45 0.25 -6.72 2.43
CA CYS A 45 -0.62 -5.57 2.61
C CYS A 45 -1.95 -5.68 1.87
N GLY A 46 -2.20 -6.81 1.22
CA GLY A 46 -3.48 -7.06 0.61
C GLY A 46 -3.59 -6.69 -0.86
N PHE A 47 -2.47 -6.46 -1.52
CA PHE A 47 -2.47 -6.18 -2.94
C PHE A 47 -2.26 -7.46 -3.72
N SER A 48 -3.13 -7.73 -4.66
CA SER A 48 -3.02 -8.94 -5.48
C SER A 48 -2.16 -8.72 -6.73
N ASP A 49 -1.84 -7.48 -7.05
CA ASP A 49 -1.10 -7.12 -8.26
C ASP A 49 0.00 -6.15 -7.90
N ILE A 50 1.25 -6.56 -8.14
CA ILE A 50 2.40 -5.74 -7.82
C ILE A 50 2.43 -4.45 -8.64
N SER A 51 1.95 -4.48 -9.88
CA SER A 51 1.92 -3.29 -10.71
C SER A 51 0.96 -2.25 -10.16
N TYR A 52 -0.19 -2.70 -9.71
CA TYR A 52 -1.16 -1.81 -9.08
C TYR A 52 -0.59 -1.23 -7.79
N PHE A 53 0.03 -2.08 -6.98
CA PHE A 53 0.67 -1.65 -5.74
C PHE A 53 1.71 -0.58 -6.01
N THR A 54 2.58 -0.82 -6.98
CA THR A 54 3.65 0.11 -7.32
C THR A 54 3.09 1.46 -7.74
N ARG A 55 2.06 1.44 -8.58
CA ARG A 55 1.45 2.67 -9.05
C ARG A 55 0.83 3.47 -7.93
N ARG A 56 0.08 2.79 -7.06
CA ARG A 56 -0.56 3.47 -5.94
C ARG A 56 0.46 3.99 -4.94
N PHE A 57 1.50 3.21 -4.69
CA PHE A 57 2.56 3.65 -3.80
C PHE A 57 3.18 4.94 -4.32
N ARG A 58 3.46 4.98 -5.61
CA ARG A 58 4.05 6.15 -6.21
C ARG A 58 3.14 7.36 -6.14
N GLU A 59 1.85 7.16 -6.34
CA GLU A 59 0.89 8.27 -6.26
C GLU A 59 0.83 8.86 -4.86
N ILE A 60 0.93 8.02 -3.85
CA ILE A 60 0.79 8.47 -2.47
C ILE A 60 2.11 9.00 -1.91
N ASN A 61 3.21 8.34 -2.22
CA ASN A 61 4.51 8.68 -1.64
C ASN A 61 5.45 9.44 -2.57
N GLY A 62 5.09 9.58 -3.82
CA GLY A 62 5.91 10.32 -4.78
C GLY A 62 7.06 9.54 -5.36
N CYS A 63 7.23 8.27 -4.99
CA CYS A 63 8.30 7.43 -5.51
C CYS A 63 7.86 5.98 -5.47
N THR A 64 8.55 5.14 -6.22
CA THR A 64 8.24 3.72 -6.24
C THR A 64 8.70 3.06 -4.95
N PRO A 65 8.18 1.85 -4.64
CA PRO A 65 8.62 1.14 -3.44
C PRO A 65 10.12 0.91 -3.39
N LEU A 66 10.72 0.57 -4.52
CA LEU A 66 12.15 0.34 -4.56
C LEU A 66 12.94 1.61 -4.34
N GLU A 67 12.48 2.71 -4.92
CA GLU A 67 13.10 4.02 -4.70
C GLU A 67 12.99 4.43 -3.24
N TYR A 68 11.83 4.19 -2.66
CA TYR A 68 11.60 4.51 -1.26
C TYR A 68 12.58 3.76 -0.36
N ARG A 69 12.74 2.46 -0.61
CA ARG A 69 13.67 1.65 0.17
C ARG A 69 15.09 2.18 0.02
N LYS A 70 15.48 2.49 -1.20
CA LYS A 70 16.83 2.96 -1.48
C LYS A 70 17.13 4.28 -0.77
N GLU A 71 16.16 5.18 -0.76
CA GLU A 71 16.35 6.49 -0.14
C GLU A 71 16.41 6.41 1.37
N ASN A 72 15.82 5.38 1.96
CA ASN A 72 15.71 5.28 3.41
C ASN A 72 16.64 4.23 4.01
N MET A 73 17.59 3.73 3.24
CA MET A 73 18.55 2.75 3.74
C MET A 73 20.00 3.25 3.74
#